data_79ba304a38fec90f40be82ab7fcd7ce6
#
_entry.id   79ba304a38fec90f40be82ab7fcd7ce6
#
_cell.length_a   1.000
_cell.length_b   1.000
_cell.length_c   1.000
_cell.angle_alpha   90.00
_cell.angle_beta   90.00
_cell.angle_gamma   90.00
#
_symmetry.space_group_name_H-M   'P 1'
#
loop_
_entity.id
_entity.type
_entity.pdbx_description
1 polymer ?
#
loop_
_entity_poly.entity_id
_entity_poly.type
_entity_poly.pdbx_seq_one_letter_code
_entity_poly.pdbx_strand_id
1 'polypeptide(L)'
;MRIAILGGGRVGSALAATWTERGHEVTVSQRGTVAATAAAGDVVVLALPALVVPDALAEAGLLDGKVLIDATNNPRGGPSGLEIAALVPAARYVKAFNTIFSTFMHDTPPERPASVVLCGDDEEAKAVAALYPLHIIELGRWSRACDADGLVELAILTSAAHTSEGLLI
;
A
#
# COMPACT_ATOMS: atom_id res chain seq x y z
N MET A 1 16.56 -0.18 -3.79
CA MET A 1 16.03 0.40 -2.54
C MET A 1 15.85 -0.72 -1.53
N ARG A 2 15.93 -0.41 -0.26
CA ARG A 2 15.60 -1.32 0.84
C ARG A 2 14.13 -1.09 1.21
N ILE A 3 13.31 -2.13 1.05
CA ILE A 3 11.88 -2.08 1.29
C ILE A 3 11.53 -2.98 2.46
N ALA A 4 10.97 -2.40 3.50
CA ALA A 4 10.49 -3.08 4.70
C ALA A 4 8.97 -3.28 4.60
N ILE A 5 8.49 -4.51 4.54
CA ILE A 5 7.05 -4.80 4.50
C ILE A 5 6.59 -5.26 5.87
N LEU A 6 5.72 -4.50 6.50
CA LEU A 6 5.09 -4.86 7.76
C LEU A 6 3.81 -5.64 7.43
N GLY A 7 3.91 -6.95 7.59
CA GLY A 7 2.83 -7.90 7.33
C GLY A 7 3.09 -8.85 6.16
N GLY A 8 3.23 -10.14 6.46
CA GLY A 8 3.47 -11.24 5.49
C GLY A 8 2.20 -11.93 5.00
N GLY A 9 1.05 -11.23 4.97
CA GLY A 9 -0.20 -11.73 4.39
C GLY A 9 -0.17 -11.76 2.86
N ARG A 10 -1.33 -12.03 2.23
CA ARG A 10 -1.43 -12.13 0.76
C ARG A 10 -0.91 -10.88 0.04
N VAL A 11 -1.29 -9.69 0.50
CA VAL A 11 -0.84 -8.42 -0.07
C VAL A 11 0.66 -8.24 0.11
N GLY A 12 1.15 -8.36 1.35
CA GLY A 12 2.57 -8.18 1.63
C GLY A 12 3.47 -9.17 0.91
N SER A 13 3.04 -10.43 0.79
CA SER A 13 3.80 -11.45 0.03
C SER A 13 3.82 -11.16 -1.47
N ALA A 14 2.71 -10.70 -2.06
CA ALA A 14 2.64 -10.35 -3.47
C ALA A 14 3.54 -9.14 -3.78
N LEU A 15 3.48 -8.10 -2.94
CA LEU A 15 4.34 -6.92 -3.06
C LEU A 15 5.82 -7.31 -2.91
N ALA A 16 6.15 -8.17 -1.94
CA ALA A 16 7.51 -8.64 -1.71
C ALA A 16 8.07 -9.39 -2.93
N ALA A 17 7.32 -10.33 -3.49
CA ALA A 17 7.73 -11.09 -4.65
C ALA A 17 8.05 -10.17 -5.83
N THR A 18 7.11 -9.30 -6.20
CA THR A 18 7.25 -8.40 -7.34
C THR A 18 8.43 -7.42 -7.18
N TRP A 19 8.60 -6.80 -6.01
CA TRP A 19 9.73 -5.89 -5.80
C TRP A 19 11.08 -6.61 -5.75
N THR A 20 11.11 -7.85 -5.23
CA THR A 20 12.34 -8.68 -5.25
C THR A 20 12.73 -9.02 -6.68
N GLU A 21 11.79 -9.42 -7.53
CA GLU A 21 12.01 -9.68 -8.95
C GLU A 21 12.51 -8.44 -9.72
N ARG A 22 12.16 -7.25 -9.24
CA ARG A 22 12.63 -5.97 -9.77
C ARG A 22 13.98 -5.53 -9.21
N GLY A 23 14.64 -6.37 -8.42
CA GLY A 23 15.99 -6.14 -7.89
C GLY A 23 16.02 -5.22 -6.67
N HIS A 24 14.91 -5.06 -5.95
CA HIS A 24 14.90 -4.38 -4.67
C HIS A 24 15.28 -5.34 -3.53
N GLU A 25 15.91 -4.82 -2.50
CA GLU A 25 16.17 -5.55 -1.25
C GLU A 25 14.92 -5.48 -0.38
N VAL A 26 14.19 -6.60 -0.27
CA VAL A 26 12.91 -6.65 0.42
C VAL A 26 13.00 -7.50 1.68
N THR A 27 12.55 -6.96 2.80
CA THR A 27 12.42 -7.67 4.07
C THR A 27 10.97 -7.62 4.54
N VAL A 28 10.39 -8.78 4.85
CA VAL A 28 9.03 -8.90 5.38
C VAL A 28 9.09 -9.17 6.87
N SER A 29 8.39 -8.36 7.67
CA SER A 29 8.37 -8.54 9.12
C SER A 29 7.62 -9.82 9.53
N GLN A 30 8.12 -10.42 10.59
CA GLN A 30 7.47 -11.48 11.36
C GLN A 30 7.11 -10.93 12.75
N ARG A 31 6.42 -11.73 13.55
CA ARG A 31 6.16 -11.38 14.96
C ARG A 31 7.47 -11.14 15.69
N GLY A 32 7.59 -9.99 16.35
CA GLY A 32 8.76 -9.58 17.13
C GLY A 32 9.93 -9.04 16.28
N THR A 33 9.74 -8.82 14.97
CA THR A 33 10.79 -8.24 14.11
C THR A 33 10.36 -6.92 13.45
N VAL A 34 9.21 -6.37 13.80
CA VAL A 34 8.65 -5.15 13.18
C VAL A 34 9.63 -3.99 13.30
N ALA A 35 10.17 -3.72 14.51
CA ALA A 35 11.13 -2.65 14.73
C ALA A 35 12.39 -2.78 13.87
N ALA A 36 13.04 -3.97 13.89
CA ALA A 36 14.25 -4.22 13.13
C ALA A 36 14.00 -4.13 11.61
N THR A 37 12.86 -4.65 11.15
CA THR A 37 12.47 -4.59 9.74
C THR A 37 12.24 -3.15 9.31
N ALA A 38 11.45 -2.38 10.06
CA ALA A 38 11.17 -0.97 9.75
C ALA A 38 12.46 -0.11 9.76
N ALA A 39 13.35 -0.36 10.71
CA ALA A 39 14.63 0.36 10.80
C ALA A 39 15.51 0.14 9.56
N ALA A 40 15.54 -1.07 9.02
CA ALA A 40 16.39 -1.44 7.88
C ALA A 40 15.91 -0.87 6.54
N GLY A 41 14.60 -0.56 6.39
CA GLY A 41 14.03 -0.07 5.13
C GLY A 41 14.17 1.43 4.93
N ASP A 42 14.37 1.86 3.70
CA ASP A 42 14.22 3.25 3.26
C ASP A 42 12.73 3.54 2.97
N VAL A 43 12.03 2.51 2.54
CA VAL A 43 10.59 2.48 2.29
C VAL A 43 9.97 1.48 3.26
N VAL A 44 8.91 1.88 3.94
CA VAL A 44 8.11 1.02 4.82
C VAL A 44 6.73 0.84 4.22
N VAL A 45 6.24 -0.39 4.17
CA VAL A 45 4.93 -0.74 3.61
C VAL A 45 4.05 -1.36 4.68
N LEU A 46 2.88 -0.79 4.92
CA LEU A 46 1.86 -1.35 5.79
C LEU A 46 0.96 -2.30 4.99
N ALA A 47 1.13 -3.60 5.19
CA ALA A 47 0.32 -4.65 4.59
C ALA A 47 -0.37 -5.51 5.67
N LEU A 48 -0.94 -4.83 6.65
CA LEU A 48 -1.57 -5.37 7.86
C LEU A 48 -3.08 -5.08 7.88
N PRO A 49 -3.88 -5.82 8.66
CA PRO A 49 -5.23 -5.37 9.00
C PRO A 49 -5.19 -4.01 9.71
N ALA A 50 -6.09 -3.09 9.33
CA ALA A 50 -6.09 -1.72 9.86
C ALA A 50 -6.12 -1.65 11.41
N LEU A 51 -6.84 -2.56 12.05
CA LEU A 51 -6.96 -2.64 13.51
C LEU A 51 -5.62 -2.79 14.26
N VAL A 52 -4.61 -3.42 13.65
CA VAL A 52 -3.31 -3.66 14.29
C VAL A 52 -2.24 -2.64 13.88
N VAL A 53 -2.57 -1.73 12.98
CA VAL A 53 -1.61 -0.73 12.48
C VAL A 53 -1.07 0.19 13.58
N PRO A 54 -1.89 0.72 14.52
CA PRO A 54 -1.36 1.56 15.59
C PRO A 54 -0.28 0.86 16.42
N ASP A 55 -0.51 -0.39 16.81
CA ASP A 55 0.46 -1.18 17.59
C ASP A 55 1.72 -1.47 16.76
N ALA A 56 1.55 -1.81 15.49
CA ALA A 56 2.67 -2.06 14.60
C ALA A 56 3.52 -0.81 14.35
N LEU A 57 2.91 0.37 14.23
CA LEU A 57 3.64 1.63 14.12
C LEU A 57 4.36 2.02 15.42
N ALA A 58 3.72 1.78 16.57
CA ALA A 58 4.36 1.96 17.87
C ALA A 58 5.60 1.05 18.04
N GLU A 59 5.51 -0.22 17.58
CA GLU A 59 6.64 -1.16 17.59
C GLU A 59 7.71 -0.77 16.55
N ALA A 60 7.31 -0.28 15.36
CA ALA A 60 8.22 0.14 14.31
C ALA A 60 9.12 1.31 14.72
N GLY A 61 8.66 2.16 15.64
CA GLY A 61 9.39 3.32 16.10
C GLY A 61 9.33 4.50 15.12
N LEU A 62 10.38 5.32 15.11
CA LEU A 62 10.42 6.53 14.30
C LEU A 62 10.59 6.20 12.81
N LEU A 63 9.72 6.75 11.99
CA LEU A 63 9.74 6.64 10.53
C LEU A 63 10.05 7.96 9.83
N ASP A 64 10.73 8.87 10.54
CA ASP A 64 11.02 10.22 10.08
C ASP A 64 11.79 10.21 8.75
N GLY A 65 11.25 10.93 7.77
CA GLY A 65 11.81 11.03 6.42
C GLY A 65 11.72 9.77 5.56
N LYS A 66 11.28 8.64 6.11
CA LYS A 66 11.05 7.42 5.32
C LYS A 66 9.77 7.54 4.51
N VAL A 67 9.74 6.90 3.35
CA VAL A 67 8.48 6.71 2.61
C VAL A 67 7.65 5.66 3.32
N LEU A 68 6.40 6.00 3.65
CA LEU A 68 5.42 5.07 4.20
C LEU A 68 4.31 4.83 3.18
N ILE A 69 4.27 3.63 2.63
CA ILE A 69 3.21 3.17 1.73
C ILE A 69 2.16 2.44 2.56
N ASP A 70 0.95 2.97 2.58
CA ASP A 70 -0.17 2.35 3.27
C ASP A 70 -1.06 1.56 2.29
N ALA A 71 -0.96 0.24 2.35
CA ALA A 71 -1.79 -0.70 1.58
C ALA A 71 -2.96 -1.28 2.39
N THR A 72 -3.29 -0.69 3.53
CA THR A 72 -4.34 -1.20 4.40
C THR A 72 -5.74 -0.89 3.87
N ASN A 73 -6.68 -1.74 4.26
CA ASN A 73 -8.11 -1.52 4.13
C ASN A 73 -8.77 -1.66 5.50
N ASN A 74 -9.91 -0.98 5.68
CA ASN A 74 -10.59 -0.93 6.97
C ASN A 74 -12.04 -1.47 6.94
N PRO A 75 -12.35 -2.57 6.24
CA PRO A 75 -13.71 -3.10 6.12
C PRO A 75 -14.29 -3.62 7.44
N ARG A 76 -13.48 -3.77 8.47
CA ARG A 76 -13.87 -4.30 9.78
C ARG A 76 -13.61 -3.32 10.92
N GLY A 77 -13.44 -2.04 10.59
CA GLY A 77 -13.02 -1.00 11.53
C GLY A 77 -11.50 -0.93 11.72
N GLY A 78 -11.07 0.09 12.44
CA GLY A 78 -9.68 0.49 12.62
C GLY A 78 -9.45 1.87 12.04
N PRO A 79 -8.25 2.42 12.14
CA PRO A 79 -7.95 3.76 11.66
C PRO A 79 -8.08 3.85 10.15
N SER A 80 -8.62 4.97 9.69
CA SER A 80 -8.57 5.41 8.30
C SER A 80 -7.14 5.77 7.89
N GLY A 81 -6.91 5.94 6.60
CA GLY A 81 -5.60 6.37 6.15
C GLY A 81 -5.19 7.74 6.71
N LEU A 82 -6.13 8.69 6.90
CA LEU A 82 -5.84 9.98 7.54
C LEU A 82 -5.40 9.82 8.99
N GLU A 83 -6.05 8.95 9.73
CA GLU A 83 -5.66 8.64 11.11
C GLU A 83 -4.30 7.95 11.18
N ILE A 84 -4.00 7.04 10.23
CA ILE A 84 -2.68 6.39 10.12
C ILE A 84 -1.60 7.44 9.81
N ALA A 85 -1.82 8.33 8.85
CA ALA A 85 -0.89 9.40 8.52
C ALA A 85 -0.62 10.33 9.72
N ALA A 86 -1.66 10.61 10.54
CA ALA A 86 -1.52 11.41 11.75
C ALA A 86 -0.69 10.74 12.85
N LEU A 87 -0.58 9.41 12.87
CA LEU A 87 0.29 8.68 13.81
C LEU A 87 1.78 8.84 13.47
N VAL A 88 2.11 9.18 12.22
CA VAL A 88 3.50 9.27 11.73
C VAL A 88 3.73 10.55 10.93
N PRO A 89 3.54 11.73 11.52
CA PRO A 89 3.49 13.00 10.79
C PRO A 89 4.81 13.39 10.11
N ALA A 90 5.93 12.80 10.51
CA ALA A 90 7.24 13.03 9.91
C ALA A 90 7.60 12.00 8.82
N ALA A 91 6.76 10.99 8.59
CA ALA A 91 6.91 10.08 7.46
C ALA A 91 6.34 10.70 6.18
N ARG A 92 6.91 10.31 5.06
CA ARG A 92 6.47 10.69 3.72
C ARG A 92 5.38 9.72 3.26
N TYR A 93 4.14 10.04 3.62
CA TYR A 93 3.02 9.12 3.51
C TYR A 93 2.40 9.09 2.11
N VAL A 94 2.08 7.87 1.63
CA VAL A 94 1.30 7.63 0.43
C VAL A 94 0.34 6.45 0.65
N LYS A 95 -0.91 6.60 0.26
CA LYS A 95 -1.89 5.52 0.20
C LYS A 95 -1.83 4.86 -1.17
N ALA A 96 -1.63 3.55 -1.22
CA ALA A 96 -1.57 2.80 -2.48
C ALA A 96 -1.91 1.32 -2.25
N PHE A 97 -2.25 0.60 -3.31
CA PHE A 97 -2.50 -0.85 -3.32
C PHE A 97 -3.74 -1.35 -2.56
N ASN A 98 -4.49 -0.47 -1.91
CA ASN A 98 -5.71 -0.84 -1.19
C ASN A 98 -6.90 -1.14 -2.13
N THR A 99 -6.83 -0.73 -3.39
CA THR A 99 -7.89 -0.86 -4.39
C THR A 99 -7.71 -2.06 -5.33
N ILE A 100 -6.71 -2.91 -5.10
CA ILE A 100 -6.40 -4.06 -5.94
C ILE A 100 -6.38 -5.35 -5.12
N PHE A 101 -6.95 -6.44 -5.65
CA PHE A 101 -6.82 -7.75 -5.04
C PHE A 101 -5.40 -8.29 -5.17
N SER A 102 -4.92 -8.94 -4.12
CA SER A 102 -3.57 -9.52 -4.08
C SER A 102 -3.25 -10.49 -5.22
N THR A 103 -4.27 -11.16 -5.77
CA THR A 103 -4.12 -12.04 -6.93
C THR A 103 -3.72 -11.30 -8.20
N PHE A 104 -4.05 -10.03 -8.33
CA PHE A 104 -3.68 -9.20 -9.49
C PHE A 104 -2.40 -8.39 -9.26
N MET A 105 -1.80 -8.47 -8.10
CA MET A 105 -0.55 -7.76 -7.81
C MET A 105 0.67 -8.44 -8.42
N HIS A 106 0.64 -9.75 -8.65
CA HIS A 106 1.78 -10.52 -9.14
C HIS A 106 1.54 -11.10 -10.54
N ASP A 107 0.37 -11.65 -10.81
CA ASP A 107 0.05 -12.40 -12.02
C ASP A 107 -0.91 -11.66 -12.94
N THR A 108 -0.69 -10.35 -13.14
CA THR A 108 -1.55 -9.60 -14.06
C THR A 108 -1.13 -9.84 -15.51
N PRO A 109 -2.04 -10.30 -16.38
CA PRO A 109 -1.73 -10.47 -17.80
C PRO A 109 -1.27 -9.15 -18.42
N PRO A 110 -0.20 -9.14 -19.24
CA PRO A 110 0.29 -7.92 -19.88
C PRO A 110 -0.76 -7.19 -20.72
N GLU A 111 -1.73 -7.92 -21.26
CA GLU A 111 -2.81 -7.38 -22.11
C GLU A 111 -3.90 -6.66 -21.26
N ARG A 112 -3.92 -6.89 -19.95
CA ARG A 112 -4.89 -6.29 -19.02
C ARG A 112 -4.18 -5.93 -17.72
N PRO A 113 -3.33 -4.90 -17.73
CA PRO A 113 -2.64 -4.49 -16.51
C PRO A 113 -3.69 -4.01 -15.49
N ALA A 114 -3.61 -4.54 -14.27
CA ALA A 114 -4.41 -4.03 -13.18
C ALA A 114 -3.97 -2.60 -12.86
N SER A 115 -4.92 -1.77 -12.45
CA SER A 115 -4.65 -0.40 -12.07
C SER A 115 -4.53 -0.27 -10.55
N VAL A 116 -3.55 0.50 -10.11
CA VAL A 116 -3.37 0.90 -8.72
C VAL A 116 -3.70 2.36 -8.58
N VAL A 117 -4.61 2.65 -7.69
CA VAL A 117 -4.91 4.02 -7.29
C VAL A 117 -3.94 4.42 -6.18
N LEU A 118 -3.33 5.59 -6.31
CA LEU A 118 -2.49 6.16 -5.26
C LEU A 118 -2.84 7.62 -5.00
N CYS A 119 -2.62 8.04 -3.76
CA CYS A 119 -2.78 9.43 -3.33
C CYS A 119 -1.85 9.76 -2.17
N GLY A 120 -1.42 10.99 -2.12
CA GLY A 120 -0.51 11.52 -1.11
C GLY A 120 -0.09 12.94 -1.45
N ASP A 121 0.46 13.65 -0.46
CA ASP A 121 0.94 15.03 -0.64
C ASP A 121 2.44 15.11 -1.03
N ASP A 122 3.17 14.00 -0.88
CA ASP A 122 4.59 13.90 -1.19
C ASP A 122 4.80 13.26 -2.56
N GLU A 123 5.28 14.07 -3.53
CA GLU A 123 5.47 13.63 -4.93
C GLU A 123 6.53 12.54 -5.08
N GLU A 124 7.60 12.57 -4.28
CA GLU A 124 8.63 11.53 -4.35
C GLU A 124 8.14 10.22 -3.73
N ALA A 125 7.34 10.26 -2.65
CA ALA A 125 6.72 9.08 -2.08
C ALA A 125 5.74 8.44 -3.07
N LYS A 126 4.95 9.23 -3.79
CA LYS A 126 4.08 8.76 -4.87
C LYS A 126 4.91 8.13 -6.00
N ALA A 127 6.01 8.76 -6.40
CA ALA A 127 6.90 8.21 -7.41
C ALA A 127 7.51 6.87 -6.99
N VAL A 128 7.85 6.69 -5.71
CA VAL A 128 8.32 5.40 -5.18
C VAL A 128 7.23 4.34 -5.26
N ALA A 129 6.00 4.65 -4.87
CA ALA A 129 4.88 3.72 -4.98
C ALA A 129 4.58 3.37 -6.46
N ALA A 130 4.73 4.33 -7.36
CA ALA A 130 4.53 4.17 -8.80
C ALA A 130 5.61 3.32 -9.50
N LEU A 131 6.72 2.98 -8.84
CA LEU A 131 7.70 2.01 -9.36
C LEU A 131 7.16 0.57 -9.42
N TYR A 132 6.03 0.31 -8.80
CA TYR A 132 5.36 -0.99 -8.93
C TYR A 132 4.84 -1.19 -10.36
N PRO A 133 5.01 -2.37 -10.97
CA PRO A 133 4.77 -2.59 -12.41
C PRO A 133 3.27 -2.76 -12.76
N LEU A 134 2.44 -1.85 -12.33
CA LEU A 134 1.02 -1.80 -12.64
C LEU A 134 0.66 -0.44 -13.24
N HIS A 135 -0.49 -0.37 -13.88
CA HIS A 135 -1.01 0.91 -14.35
C HIS A 135 -1.37 1.81 -13.15
N ILE A 136 -0.77 2.98 -13.09
CA ILE A 136 -0.96 3.90 -11.98
C ILE A 136 -2.03 4.92 -12.31
N ILE A 137 -3.00 5.06 -11.42
CA ILE A 137 -4.01 6.12 -11.42
C ILE A 137 -3.72 7.00 -10.21
N GLU A 138 -3.23 8.19 -10.46
CA GLU A 138 -2.97 9.16 -9.41
C GLU A 138 -4.20 10.03 -9.17
N LEU A 139 -4.72 10.05 -7.94
CA LEU A 139 -5.87 10.87 -7.56
C LEU A 139 -5.46 12.25 -6.98
N GLY A 140 -4.16 12.57 -7.01
CA GLY A 140 -3.66 13.86 -6.53
C GLY A 140 -3.51 13.93 -5.01
N ARG A 141 -3.79 15.12 -4.44
CA ARG A 141 -3.54 15.38 -3.02
C ARG A 141 -4.52 14.63 -2.12
N TRP A 142 -3.98 14.17 -1.01
CA TRP A 142 -4.64 13.43 0.05
C TRP A 142 -5.97 14.01 0.54
N SER A 143 -6.04 15.35 0.68
CA SER A 143 -7.19 16.06 1.24
C SER A 143 -8.48 15.99 0.41
N ARG A 144 -8.42 15.45 -0.82
CA ARG A 144 -9.59 15.39 -1.72
C ARG A 144 -9.94 13.98 -2.20
N ALA A 145 -9.02 13.04 -2.11
CA ALA A 145 -9.19 11.74 -2.77
C ALA A 145 -9.38 10.56 -1.81
N CYS A 146 -9.02 10.73 -0.57
CA CYS A 146 -8.96 9.65 0.39
C CYS A 146 -10.00 9.75 1.49
N ASP A 147 -11.23 10.00 1.15
CA ASP A 147 -12.33 9.44 1.91
C ASP A 147 -12.33 7.93 1.57
N ALA A 148 -11.45 7.21 2.32
CA ALA A 148 -10.96 5.89 1.92
C ALA A 148 -12.06 4.83 1.82
N ASP A 149 -13.19 5.04 2.46
CA ASP A 149 -14.31 4.12 2.46
C ASP A 149 -15.02 4.12 1.08
N GLY A 150 -15.10 5.27 0.41
CA GLY A 150 -15.68 5.38 -0.93
C GLY A 150 -14.81 4.78 -2.05
N LEU A 151 -13.48 4.82 -1.90
CA LEU A 151 -12.55 4.25 -2.90
C LEU A 151 -12.48 2.72 -2.85
N VAL A 152 -12.65 2.11 -1.69
CA VAL A 152 -12.76 0.66 -1.57
C VAL A 152 -14.03 0.17 -2.26
N GLU A 153 -15.12 0.89 -2.10
CA GLU A 153 -16.39 0.57 -2.77
C GLU A 153 -16.27 0.70 -4.29
N LEU A 154 -15.60 1.75 -4.78
CA LEU A 154 -15.31 1.93 -6.20
C LEU A 154 -14.39 0.82 -6.74
N ALA A 155 -13.39 0.39 -5.98
CA ALA A 155 -12.49 -0.70 -6.39
C ALA A 155 -13.20 -2.05 -6.42
N ILE A 156 -14.11 -2.32 -5.50
CA ILE A 156 -14.95 -3.51 -5.50
C ILE A 156 -15.87 -3.49 -6.71
N LEU A 157 -16.49 -2.36 -7.02
CA LEU A 157 -17.39 -2.20 -8.18
C LEU A 157 -16.63 -2.32 -9.50
N THR A 158 -15.45 -1.72 -9.64
CA THR A 158 -14.63 -1.84 -10.85
C THR A 158 -14.06 -3.23 -11.02
N SER A 159 -13.71 -3.91 -9.94
CA SER A 159 -13.23 -5.29 -9.96
C SER A 159 -14.36 -6.29 -10.29
N ALA A 160 -15.56 -6.08 -9.77
CA ALA A 160 -16.73 -6.86 -10.13
C ALA A 160 -17.14 -6.66 -11.59
N ALA A 161 -16.99 -5.46 -12.13
CA ALA A 161 -17.24 -5.16 -13.54
C ALA A 161 -16.23 -5.84 -14.48
N HIS A 162 -15.02 -6.15 -14.01
CA HIS A 162 -14.02 -6.91 -14.77
C HIS A 162 -14.30 -8.41 -14.84
N THR A 163 -15.14 -8.96 -13.96
CA THR A 163 -15.50 -10.39 -13.94
C THR A 163 -16.77 -10.71 -14.72
N SER A 164 -17.57 -9.71 -15.03
CA SER A 164 -18.78 -9.84 -15.86
C SER A 164 -18.63 -9.01 -17.13
N GLU A 165 -18.22 -9.65 -18.24
CA GLU A 165 -18.28 -9.16 -19.61
C GLU A 165 -18.10 -7.64 -19.80
N GLY A 166 -16.89 -7.22 -20.13
CA GLY A 166 -16.64 -6.04 -20.96
C GLY A 166 -17.45 -4.80 -20.63
N LEU A 167 -17.31 -4.20 -19.49
CA LEU A 167 -17.81 -2.86 -19.31
C LEU A 167 -16.69 -1.86 -19.60
N LEU A 168 -16.79 -1.26 -20.76
CA LEU A 168 -16.16 -0.03 -21.17
C LEU A 168 -16.60 1.11 -20.25
N ILE A 169 -15.67 1.74 -19.59
CA ILE A 169 -15.72 3.18 -19.35
C ILE A 169 -14.46 3.77 -19.94
#